data_5123851daea169e89703496a4508d321
#
_entry.id   5123851daea169e89703496a4508d321
#
_cell.length_a   1.000
_cell.length_b   1.000
_cell.length_c   1.000
_cell.angle_alpha   90.00
_cell.angle_beta   90.00
_cell.angle_gamma   90.00
#
_symmetry.space_group_name_H-M   'P 1'
#
loop_
_entity.id
_entity.type
_entity.pdbx_description
1 polymer ?
#
loop_
_entity_poly.entity_id
_entity_poly.type
_entity_poly.pdbx_seq_one_letter_code
_entity_poly.pdbx_strand_id
1 'polypeptide(L)'
;ETFSFTDPEHKWFGAALFGVNLQVPIFSSFKRRAQSQKAKIAVDQAETSLEETQERISIEVQAAVNEYELSVETYFTTKENLALAERIEQKNQSKYFEGIASSFDLRQAQLQLYSAQNNYISAIQNVIQKKLTLETLLNTPVE
;
A
#
# COMPACT_ATOMS: atom_id res chain seq x y z
N GLU A 1 -13.43 43.10 65.00
CA GLU A 1 -13.65 41.71 65.46
C GLU A 1 -12.91 40.79 64.47
N THR A 2 -11.83 40.17 64.97
CA THR A 2 -11.05 39.24 64.14
C THR A 2 -11.66 37.86 64.30
N PHE A 3 -12.10 37.26 63.18
CA PHE A 3 -12.63 35.88 63.10
C PHE A 3 -11.49 34.90 63.40
N SER A 4 -11.63 34.07 64.43
CA SER A 4 -10.67 33.04 64.79
C SER A 4 -11.29 31.67 64.71
N PHE A 5 -10.64 30.77 63.99
CA PHE A 5 -11.07 29.38 63.81
C PHE A 5 -10.89 28.51 65.08
N THR A 6 -10.20 29.02 66.10
CA THR A 6 -9.82 28.27 67.31
C THR A 6 -10.58 28.78 68.59
N ASP A 7 -11.58 29.66 68.47
CA ASP A 7 -12.32 30.19 69.58
C ASP A 7 -13.39 29.15 70.03
N PRO A 8 -13.33 28.63 71.26
CA PRO A 8 -14.26 27.62 71.79
C PRO A 8 -15.71 28.14 71.99
N GLU A 9 -15.94 29.44 71.88
CA GLU A 9 -17.31 30.01 71.99
C GLU A 9 -18.07 29.95 70.65
N HIS A 10 -17.38 29.71 69.55
CA HIS A 10 -18.01 29.56 68.22
C HIS A 10 -18.43 28.13 67.99
N LYS A 11 -19.73 27.84 68.10
CA LYS A 11 -20.29 26.51 67.76
C LYS A 11 -20.26 26.27 66.24
N TRP A 12 -19.51 25.30 65.83
CA TRP A 12 -19.51 24.85 64.44
C TRP A 12 -20.76 24.05 64.14
N PHE A 13 -21.51 24.48 63.15
CA PHE A 13 -22.64 23.74 62.61
C PHE A 13 -22.21 23.11 61.28
N GLY A 14 -22.18 21.79 61.20
CA GLY A 14 -21.99 21.09 59.94
C GLY A 14 -23.21 21.26 59.06
N ALA A 15 -23.08 21.98 57.95
CA ALA A 15 -24.13 22.10 56.96
C ALA A 15 -23.75 21.27 55.73
N ALA A 16 -24.56 20.28 55.39
CA ALA A 16 -24.44 19.53 54.12
C ALA A 16 -25.61 19.93 53.21
N LEU A 17 -25.30 20.45 52.03
CA LEU A 17 -26.28 20.82 51.03
C LEU A 17 -26.22 19.83 49.88
N PHE A 18 -27.27 19.04 49.70
CA PHE A 18 -27.41 18.11 48.57
C PHE A 18 -28.47 18.67 47.63
N GLY A 19 -28.05 18.91 46.39
CA GLY A 19 -28.93 19.46 45.36
C GLY A 19 -28.87 18.63 44.06
N VAL A 20 -30.04 18.32 43.51
CA VAL A 20 -30.17 17.70 42.17
C VAL A 20 -30.66 18.78 41.21
N ASN A 21 -29.88 19.05 40.16
CA ASN A 21 -30.27 20.02 39.14
C ASN A 21 -30.75 19.28 37.91
N LEU A 22 -32.04 19.41 37.57
CA LEU A 22 -32.65 18.85 36.37
C LEU A 22 -32.94 20.00 35.39
N GLN A 23 -32.16 20.06 34.30
CA GLN A 23 -32.34 21.03 33.22
C GLN A 23 -33.01 20.38 32.01
N VAL A 24 -34.31 20.65 31.83
CA VAL A 24 -35.08 20.17 30.67
C VAL A 24 -35.27 21.32 29.67
N PRO A 25 -34.60 21.32 28.52
CA PRO A 25 -34.80 22.32 27.47
C PRO A 25 -36.15 22.11 26.81
N ILE A 26 -37.12 22.97 27.06
CA ILE A 26 -38.49 22.90 26.50
C ILE A 26 -38.52 23.39 25.06
N PHE A 27 -37.63 24.32 24.70
CA PHE A 27 -37.52 24.85 23.34
C PHE A 27 -36.05 25.00 22.94
N SER A 28 -35.64 24.29 21.85
CA SER A 28 -34.26 24.28 21.36
C SER A 28 -34.09 24.95 19.99
N SER A 29 -35.06 25.76 19.55
CA SER A 29 -35.02 26.51 18.27
C SER A 29 -34.52 25.65 17.09
N PHE A 30 -35.03 24.44 16.91
CA PHE A 30 -34.62 23.45 15.92
C PHE A 30 -33.17 22.96 16.00
N LYS A 31 -32.38 23.40 17.00
CA LYS A 31 -30.97 22.98 17.17
C LYS A 31 -30.80 21.47 17.17
N ARG A 32 -31.66 20.73 17.87
CA ARG A 32 -31.65 19.27 17.93
C ARG A 32 -31.91 18.64 16.55
N ARG A 33 -32.86 19.20 15.76
CA ARG A 33 -33.13 18.74 14.41
C ARG A 33 -31.95 18.99 13.47
N ALA A 34 -31.33 20.15 13.55
CA ALA A 34 -30.11 20.48 12.77
C ALA A 34 -28.93 19.58 13.14
N GLN A 35 -28.74 19.27 14.44
CA GLN A 35 -27.71 18.32 14.86
C GLN A 35 -27.97 16.90 14.34
N SER A 36 -29.22 16.43 14.38
CA SER A 36 -29.59 15.11 13.84
C SER A 36 -29.39 15.04 12.32
N GLN A 37 -29.75 16.10 11.59
CA GLN A 37 -29.50 16.17 10.15
C GLN A 37 -28.00 16.21 9.83
N LYS A 38 -27.22 16.97 10.58
CA LYS A 38 -25.76 17.02 10.43
C LYS A 38 -25.12 15.64 10.69
N ALA A 39 -25.60 14.92 11.70
CA ALA A 39 -25.13 13.57 12.00
C ALA A 39 -25.48 12.58 10.88
N LYS A 40 -26.69 12.69 10.28
CA LYS A 40 -27.07 11.85 9.11
C LYS A 40 -26.17 12.13 7.92
N ILE A 41 -25.94 13.39 7.57
CA ILE A 41 -25.03 13.75 6.48
C ILE A 41 -23.61 13.23 6.75
N ALA A 42 -23.14 13.24 7.99
CA ALA A 42 -21.84 12.70 8.33
C ALA A 42 -21.76 11.16 8.15
N VAL A 43 -22.87 10.44 8.42
CA VAL A 43 -22.95 9.01 8.13
C VAL A 43 -22.94 8.77 6.62
N ASP A 44 -23.77 9.49 5.85
CA ASP A 44 -23.83 9.36 4.40
C ASP A 44 -22.46 9.65 3.74
N GLN A 45 -21.74 10.66 4.26
CA GLN A 45 -20.36 10.95 3.83
C GLN A 45 -19.38 9.82 4.17
N ALA A 46 -19.50 9.23 5.37
CA ALA A 46 -18.64 8.12 5.77
C ALA A 46 -18.92 6.85 4.94
N GLU A 47 -20.19 6.57 4.62
CA GLU A 47 -20.58 5.47 3.73
C GLU A 47 -20.02 5.67 2.32
N THR A 48 -20.14 6.87 1.74
CA THR A 48 -19.56 7.19 0.42
C THR A 48 -18.03 7.05 0.43
N SER A 49 -17.36 7.53 1.49
CA SER A 49 -15.90 7.37 1.63
C SER A 49 -15.47 5.90 1.77
N LEU A 50 -16.29 5.08 2.41
CA LEU A 50 -16.03 3.64 2.52
C LEU A 50 -16.14 2.98 1.14
N GLU A 51 -17.21 3.26 0.39
CA GLU A 51 -17.43 2.74 -0.95
C GLU A 51 -16.30 3.16 -1.91
N GLU A 52 -15.92 4.44 -1.91
CA GLU A 52 -14.77 4.94 -2.67
C GLU A 52 -13.46 4.22 -2.31
N THR A 53 -13.25 3.95 -1.02
CA THR A 53 -12.06 3.23 -0.56
C THR A 53 -12.06 1.78 -1.02
N GLN A 54 -13.22 1.10 -0.99
CA GLN A 54 -13.36 -0.27 -1.48
C GLN A 54 -13.08 -0.38 -2.98
N GLU A 55 -13.65 0.54 -3.78
CA GLU A 55 -13.41 0.60 -5.22
C GLU A 55 -11.93 0.88 -5.54
N ARG A 56 -11.30 1.79 -4.82
CA ARG A 56 -9.88 2.08 -4.99
C ARG A 56 -9.01 0.85 -4.69
N ILE A 57 -9.28 0.14 -3.60
CA ILE A 57 -8.55 -1.09 -3.27
C ILE A 57 -8.76 -2.16 -4.36
N SER A 58 -9.97 -2.31 -4.86
CA SER A 58 -10.28 -3.25 -5.95
C SER A 58 -9.45 -2.95 -7.21
N ILE A 59 -9.37 -1.68 -7.59
CA ILE A 59 -8.57 -1.23 -8.74
C ILE A 59 -7.07 -1.47 -8.49
N GLU A 60 -6.57 -1.17 -7.31
CA GLU A 60 -5.16 -1.38 -6.94
C GLU A 60 -4.77 -2.87 -6.99
N VAL A 61 -5.62 -3.75 -6.46
CA VAL A 61 -5.40 -5.20 -6.52
C VAL A 61 -5.41 -5.69 -7.97
N GLN A 62 -6.39 -5.26 -8.77
CA GLN A 62 -6.46 -5.67 -10.18
C GLN A 62 -5.24 -5.20 -10.99
N ALA A 63 -4.78 -3.97 -10.73
CA ALA A 63 -3.56 -3.45 -11.35
C ALA A 63 -2.33 -4.28 -10.96
N ALA A 64 -2.19 -4.63 -9.67
CA ALA A 64 -1.07 -5.44 -9.20
C ALA A 64 -1.08 -6.86 -9.79
N VAL A 65 -2.26 -7.48 -9.97
CA VAL A 65 -2.39 -8.78 -10.65
C VAL A 65 -1.92 -8.67 -12.10
N ASN A 66 -2.42 -7.68 -12.84
CA ASN A 66 -2.03 -7.49 -14.24
C ASN A 66 -0.52 -7.23 -14.40
N GLU A 67 0.07 -6.43 -13.48
CA GLU A 67 1.51 -6.17 -13.48
C GLU A 67 2.33 -7.43 -13.18
N TYR A 68 1.86 -8.26 -12.26
CA TYR A 68 2.51 -9.54 -11.96
C TYR A 68 2.45 -10.48 -13.17
N GLU A 69 1.29 -10.65 -13.80
CA GLU A 69 1.12 -11.48 -15.02
C GLU A 69 2.03 -11.01 -16.15
N LEU A 70 2.08 -9.71 -16.42
CA LEU A 70 2.97 -9.12 -17.42
C LEU A 70 4.45 -9.37 -17.09
N SER A 71 4.83 -9.30 -15.81
CA SER A 71 6.21 -9.57 -15.39
C SER A 71 6.60 -11.03 -15.64
N VAL A 72 5.68 -11.97 -15.41
CA VAL A 72 5.87 -13.41 -15.67
C VAL A 72 6.01 -13.67 -17.18
N GLU A 73 5.18 -13.05 -18.02
CA GLU A 73 5.29 -13.14 -19.48
C GLU A 73 6.63 -12.60 -19.98
N THR A 74 7.05 -11.46 -19.46
CA THR A 74 8.35 -10.84 -19.75
C THR A 74 9.50 -11.78 -19.35
N TYR A 75 9.41 -12.44 -18.21
CA TYR A 75 10.40 -13.43 -17.77
C TYR A 75 10.53 -14.57 -18.77
N PHE A 76 9.44 -15.17 -19.24
CA PHE A 76 9.49 -16.24 -20.23
C PHE A 76 10.09 -15.76 -21.56
N THR A 77 9.69 -14.60 -22.03
CA THR A 77 10.22 -14.01 -23.27
C THR A 77 11.72 -13.75 -23.17
N THR A 78 12.18 -13.18 -22.06
CA THR A 78 13.63 -12.92 -21.87
C THR A 78 14.42 -14.20 -21.71
N LYS A 79 13.86 -15.24 -21.10
CA LYS A 79 14.47 -16.58 -21.01
C LYS A 79 14.67 -17.21 -22.40
N GLU A 80 13.68 -17.12 -23.27
CA GLU A 80 13.79 -17.61 -24.65
C GLU A 80 14.82 -16.81 -25.44
N ASN A 81 14.84 -15.50 -25.28
CA ASN A 81 15.84 -14.63 -25.91
C ASN A 81 17.25 -14.93 -25.44
N LEU A 82 17.45 -15.23 -24.15
CA LEU A 82 18.74 -15.68 -23.62
C LEU A 82 19.18 -16.98 -24.30
N ALA A 83 18.32 -17.98 -24.36
CA ALA A 83 18.64 -19.26 -25.00
C ALA A 83 18.94 -19.12 -26.52
N LEU A 84 18.31 -18.13 -27.18
CA LEU A 84 18.62 -17.81 -28.58
C LEU A 84 20.00 -17.14 -28.68
N ALA A 85 20.30 -16.16 -27.80
CA ALA A 85 21.59 -15.47 -27.80
C ALA A 85 22.76 -16.41 -27.49
N GLU A 86 22.59 -17.38 -26.60
CA GLU A 86 23.57 -18.44 -26.33
C GLU A 86 23.86 -19.28 -27.58
N ARG A 87 22.81 -19.69 -28.31
CA ARG A 87 22.96 -20.44 -29.57
C ARG A 87 23.65 -19.63 -30.66
N ILE A 88 23.37 -18.32 -30.74
CA ILE A 88 24.00 -17.41 -31.69
C ILE A 88 25.48 -17.25 -31.36
N GLU A 89 25.81 -17.02 -30.11
CA GLU A 89 27.20 -16.89 -29.66
C GLU A 89 27.97 -18.17 -29.96
N GLN A 90 27.46 -19.34 -29.59
CA GLN A 90 28.10 -20.63 -29.80
C GLN A 90 28.34 -20.89 -31.30
N LYS A 91 27.41 -20.56 -32.18
CA LYS A 91 27.58 -20.67 -33.62
C LYS A 91 28.68 -19.73 -34.15
N ASN A 92 28.71 -18.50 -33.69
CA ASN A 92 29.74 -17.54 -34.10
C ASN A 92 31.12 -17.95 -33.58
N GLN A 93 31.18 -18.49 -32.37
CA GLN A 93 32.41 -19.05 -31.81
C GLN A 93 32.95 -20.20 -32.68
N SER A 94 32.09 -21.18 -33.09
CA SER A 94 32.48 -22.27 -33.99
C SER A 94 32.99 -21.74 -35.34
N LYS A 95 32.25 -20.82 -35.98
CA LYS A 95 32.62 -20.19 -37.25
C LYS A 95 33.96 -19.41 -37.14
N TYR A 96 34.21 -18.78 -35.99
CA TYR A 96 35.46 -18.08 -35.78
C TYR A 96 36.66 -19.08 -35.74
N PHE A 97 36.52 -20.19 -35.02
CA PHE A 97 37.56 -21.22 -34.98
C PHE A 97 37.78 -21.92 -36.34
N GLU A 98 36.73 -21.99 -37.15
CA GLU A 98 36.81 -22.51 -38.56
C GLU A 98 37.38 -21.46 -39.53
N GLY A 99 37.66 -20.23 -39.07
CA GLY A 99 38.16 -19.13 -39.89
C GLY A 99 37.11 -18.48 -40.82
N ILE A 100 35.81 -18.79 -40.62
CA ILE A 100 34.71 -18.31 -41.45
C ILE A 100 34.17 -16.97 -40.95
N ALA A 101 34.18 -16.74 -39.64
CA ALA A 101 33.72 -15.51 -39.01
C ALA A 101 34.89 -14.63 -38.51
N SER A 102 34.69 -13.32 -38.50
CA SER A 102 35.68 -12.40 -37.99
C SER A 102 35.62 -12.29 -36.46
N SER A 103 36.69 -11.78 -35.83
CA SER A 103 36.70 -11.46 -34.40
C SER A 103 35.68 -10.39 -34.03
N PHE A 104 35.27 -9.55 -34.97
CA PHE A 104 34.22 -8.57 -34.78
C PHE A 104 32.85 -9.25 -34.64
N ASP A 105 32.54 -10.25 -35.51
CA ASP A 105 31.28 -10.98 -35.47
C ASP A 105 31.12 -11.75 -34.15
N LEU A 106 32.21 -12.39 -33.68
CA LEU A 106 32.23 -13.10 -32.41
C LEU A 106 31.99 -12.12 -31.24
N ARG A 107 32.68 -10.96 -31.23
CA ARG A 107 32.50 -9.95 -30.19
C ARG A 107 31.06 -9.39 -30.17
N GLN A 108 30.49 -9.18 -31.36
CA GLN A 108 29.08 -8.71 -31.45
C GLN A 108 28.11 -9.73 -30.85
N ALA A 109 28.31 -11.02 -31.14
CA ALA A 109 27.49 -12.09 -30.54
C ALA A 109 27.66 -12.17 -29.03
N GLN A 110 28.87 -11.98 -28.50
CA GLN A 110 29.14 -11.95 -27.08
C GLN A 110 28.45 -10.75 -26.39
N LEU A 111 28.51 -9.56 -26.99
CA LEU A 111 27.80 -8.38 -26.46
C LEU A 111 26.29 -8.60 -26.43
N GLN A 112 25.74 -9.25 -27.45
CA GLN A 112 24.32 -9.59 -27.51
C GLN A 112 23.96 -10.60 -26.42
N LEU A 113 24.79 -11.62 -26.16
CA LEU A 113 24.61 -12.57 -25.08
C LEU A 113 24.61 -11.86 -23.70
N TYR A 114 25.60 -10.99 -23.43
CA TYR A 114 25.65 -10.24 -22.16
C TYR A 114 24.42 -9.35 -21.96
N SER A 115 23.95 -8.73 -23.04
CA SER A 115 22.71 -7.93 -22.98
C SER A 115 21.49 -8.82 -22.64
N ALA A 116 21.37 -9.98 -23.27
CA ALA A 116 20.30 -10.92 -22.99
C ALA A 116 20.34 -11.47 -21.55
N GLN A 117 21.55 -11.75 -21.02
CA GLN A 117 21.75 -12.16 -19.63
C GLN A 117 21.30 -11.07 -18.66
N ASN A 118 21.67 -9.82 -18.88
CA ASN A 118 21.25 -8.69 -18.04
C ASN A 118 19.72 -8.49 -18.06
N ASN A 119 19.10 -8.60 -19.25
CA ASN A 119 17.66 -8.51 -19.38
C ASN A 119 16.94 -9.63 -18.63
N TYR A 120 17.45 -10.85 -18.70
CA TYR A 120 16.90 -11.99 -17.98
C TYR A 120 16.99 -11.82 -16.46
N ILE A 121 18.13 -11.38 -15.93
CA ILE A 121 18.32 -11.10 -14.50
C ILE A 121 17.35 -10.00 -14.05
N SER A 122 17.22 -8.93 -14.83
CA SER A 122 16.29 -7.84 -14.54
C SER A 122 14.83 -8.32 -14.55
N ALA A 123 14.46 -9.23 -15.44
CA ALA A 123 13.13 -9.81 -15.49
C ALA A 123 12.83 -10.66 -14.23
N ILE A 124 13.80 -11.45 -13.75
CA ILE A 124 13.66 -12.21 -12.50
C ILE A 124 13.41 -11.27 -11.34
N GLN A 125 14.21 -10.21 -11.21
CA GLN A 125 14.03 -9.21 -10.14
C GLN A 125 12.66 -8.56 -10.20
N ASN A 126 12.18 -8.24 -11.41
CA ASN A 126 10.86 -7.62 -11.60
C ASN A 126 9.72 -8.56 -11.16
N VAL A 127 9.78 -9.86 -11.52
CA VAL A 127 8.78 -10.85 -11.07
C VAL A 127 8.74 -10.93 -9.56
N ILE A 128 9.89 -10.98 -8.89
CA ILE A 128 9.96 -11.04 -7.42
C ILE A 128 9.35 -9.77 -6.80
N GLN A 129 9.66 -8.59 -7.33
CA GLN A 129 9.12 -7.33 -6.84
C GLN A 129 7.60 -7.25 -7.02
N LYS A 130 7.07 -7.63 -8.20
CA LYS A 130 5.64 -7.60 -8.48
C LYS A 130 4.88 -8.63 -7.64
N LYS A 131 5.45 -9.82 -7.44
CA LYS A 131 4.92 -10.83 -6.53
C LYS A 131 4.79 -10.27 -5.11
N LEU A 132 5.87 -9.67 -4.58
CA LEU A 132 5.88 -9.10 -3.24
C LEU A 132 4.85 -7.97 -3.08
N THR A 133 4.72 -7.10 -4.09
CA THR A 133 3.71 -6.04 -4.09
C THR A 133 2.30 -6.62 -4.01
N LEU A 134 2.00 -7.64 -4.81
CA LEU A 134 0.70 -8.32 -4.82
C LEU A 134 0.40 -8.99 -3.47
N GLU A 135 1.37 -9.72 -2.90
CA GLU A 135 1.23 -10.38 -1.59
C GLU A 135 1.00 -9.35 -0.46
N THR A 136 1.69 -8.21 -0.53
CA THR A 136 1.50 -7.12 0.44
C THR A 136 0.09 -6.53 0.36
N LEU A 137 -0.43 -6.32 -0.85
CA LEU A 137 -1.80 -5.80 -1.05
C LEU A 137 -2.87 -6.80 -0.61
N LEU A 138 -2.63 -8.09 -0.79
CA LEU A 138 -3.53 -9.17 -0.35
C LEU A 138 -3.38 -9.50 1.13
N ASN A 139 -2.42 -8.88 1.84
CA ASN A 139 -2.07 -9.16 3.23
C ASN A 139 -1.81 -10.66 3.49
N THR A 140 -1.25 -11.35 2.50
CA THR A 140 -0.83 -12.75 2.63
C THR A 140 0.61 -12.79 3.14
N PRO A 141 0.95 -13.69 4.11
CA PRO A 141 2.34 -13.83 4.56
C PRO A 141 3.21 -14.34 3.40
N VAL A 142 4.39 -13.76 3.27
CA VAL A 142 5.42 -14.21 2.33
C VAL A 142 6.02 -15.51 2.90
N GLU A 143 5.76 -16.65 2.25
CA GLU A 143 6.45 -17.91 2.52
C GLU A 143 7.77 -18.00 1.73
#